data_b1c42426212879d2626999b0ac87191a
#
_entry.id   b1c42426212879d2626999b0ac87191a
#
_cell.length_a   1.000
_cell.length_b   1.000
_cell.length_c   1.000
_cell.angle_alpha   90.00
_cell.angle_beta   90.00
_cell.angle_gamma   90.00
#
_symmetry.space_group_name_H-M   'P 1'
#
loop_
_entity.id
_entity.type
_entity.pdbx_description
1 polymer ?
#
loop_
_entity_poly.entity_id
_entity_poly.type
_entity_poly.pdbx_seq_one_letter_code
_entity_poly.pdbx_strand_id
1 'polypeptide(L)'
;MSSIFSTLSPFRLFIKCAVPNVISMAFISFYYIVDGIFVGKYLGSDALAALALIIPFIMMSFALADMIAIGSAVQISMHLGLGKKNLARKIFSSSMLIIFIISCFIGILEYFLGPVLIDCLNVSDEIKTMAKECMFVFALFAPFTMLSFALDNYLRICGKTAYSMVMNVIIALSNIVLDYIFIVELGWGLFSAALATCLGLVLGGIFGIFPFLFQNLELKISSLYMNLKIFKNILYNGSSEFFGNISGSLYSIFANFVLL
;
A
#
# COMPACT_ATOMS: atom_id res chain seq x y z
N MET A 1 -16.74 -16.56 -11.75
CA MET A 1 -16.76 -15.11 -12.00
C MET A 1 -17.91 -14.54 -11.21
N SER A 2 -17.71 -13.46 -10.47
CA SER A 2 -18.85 -12.77 -9.90
C SER A 2 -19.81 -12.45 -11.05
N SER A 3 -21.09 -12.62 -10.85
CA SER A 3 -22.15 -12.40 -11.85
C SER A 3 -22.08 -11.00 -12.47
N ILE A 4 -21.36 -10.08 -11.84
CA ILE A 4 -21.18 -8.69 -12.27
C ILE A 4 -20.44 -8.57 -13.60
N PHE A 5 -19.37 -9.36 -13.81
CA PHE A 5 -18.56 -9.26 -15.03
C PHE A 5 -19.21 -9.93 -16.26
N SER A 6 -20.18 -10.83 -16.04
CA SER A 6 -20.85 -11.57 -17.09
C SER A 6 -22.27 -11.05 -17.44
N THR A 7 -22.88 -10.24 -16.56
CA THR A 7 -24.30 -9.84 -16.71
C THR A 7 -24.50 -8.37 -17.08
N LEU A 8 -23.50 -7.51 -16.90
CA LEU A 8 -23.60 -6.07 -17.17
C LEU A 8 -23.14 -5.73 -18.59
N SER A 9 -23.77 -4.74 -19.22
CA SER A 9 -23.26 -4.15 -20.46
C SER A 9 -21.87 -3.52 -20.22
N PRO A 10 -20.98 -3.48 -21.23
CA PRO A 10 -19.60 -2.97 -21.06
C PRO A 10 -19.54 -1.57 -20.45
N PHE A 11 -20.42 -0.67 -20.85
CA PHE A 11 -20.49 0.70 -20.33
C PHE A 11 -20.88 0.74 -18.84
N ARG A 12 -21.91 -0.03 -18.44
CA ARG A 12 -22.33 -0.10 -17.03
C ARG A 12 -21.26 -0.75 -16.15
N LEU A 13 -20.57 -1.76 -16.67
CA LEU A 13 -19.46 -2.39 -15.97
C LEU A 13 -18.31 -1.40 -15.78
N PHE A 14 -17.95 -0.63 -16.82
CA PHE A 14 -16.95 0.41 -16.75
C PHE A 14 -17.29 1.44 -15.65
N ILE A 15 -18.47 2.03 -15.67
CA ILE A 15 -18.89 3.01 -14.64
C ILE A 15 -18.83 2.39 -13.23
N LYS A 16 -19.31 1.15 -13.07
CA LYS A 16 -19.34 0.46 -11.77
C LYS A 16 -17.96 0.18 -11.20
N CYS A 17 -16.95 0.04 -12.04
CA CYS A 17 -15.57 -0.14 -11.61
C CYS A 17 -14.80 1.19 -11.54
N ALA A 18 -14.98 2.09 -12.49
CA ALA A 18 -14.22 3.32 -12.59
C ALA A 18 -14.61 4.33 -11.49
N VAL A 19 -15.92 4.53 -11.25
CA VAL A 19 -16.37 5.53 -10.27
C VAL A 19 -15.85 5.26 -8.86
N PRO A 20 -15.95 4.03 -8.29
CA PRO A 20 -15.34 3.76 -6.97
C PRO A 20 -13.83 3.96 -6.95
N ASN A 21 -13.12 3.61 -8.04
CA ASN A 21 -11.67 3.82 -8.11
C ASN A 21 -11.29 5.30 -8.14
N VAL A 22 -12.00 6.13 -8.91
CA VAL A 22 -11.78 7.58 -8.95
C VAL A 22 -12.02 8.20 -7.57
N ILE A 23 -13.10 7.80 -6.90
CA ILE A 23 -13.40 8.26 -5.54
C ILE A 23 -12.28 7.83 -4.58
N SER A 24 -11.83 6.56 -4.63
CA SER A 24 -10.70 6.09 -3.81
C SER A 24 -9.45 6.95 -4.02
N MET A 25 -9.07 7.18 -5.28
CA MET A 25 -7.91 8.01 -5.62
C MET A 25 -8.05 9.45 -5.12
N ALA A 26 -9.25 10.03 -5.23
CA ALA A 26 -9.53 11.37 -4.73
C ALA A 26 -9.33 11.45 -3.21
N PHE A 27 -9.85 10.49 -2.45
CA PHE A 27 -9.67 10.45 -0.99
C PHE A 27 -8.22 10.21 -0.58
N ILE A 28 -7.50 9.34 -1.30
CA ILE A 28 -6.07 9.10 -1.08
C ILE A 28 -5.26 10.39 -1.32
N SER A 29 -5.50 11.07 -2.44
CA SER A 29 -4.84 12.34 -2.73
C SER A 29 -5.18 13.42 -1.70
N PHE A 30 -6.44 13.46 -1.26
CA PHE A 30 -6.91 14.43 -0.28
C PHE A 30 -6.21 14.24 1.07
N TYR A 31 -6.10 13.02 1.59
CA TYR A 31 -5.42 12.82 2.86
C TYR A 31 -3.92 13.14 2.79
N TYR A 32 -3.23 12.85 1.69
CA TYR A 32 -1.83 13.27 1.51
C TYR A 32 -1.65 14.79 1.56
N ILE A 33 -2.59 15.54 0.98
CA ILE A 33 -2.57 17.00 1.04
C ILE A 33 -2.80 17.48 2.48
N VAL A 34 -3.76 16.90 3.17
CA VAL A 34 -4.11 17.27 4.55
C VAL A 34 -2.97 16.94 5.51
N ASP A 35 -2.35 15.74 5.39
CA ASP A 35 -1.16 15.33 6.14
C ASP A 35 -0.01 16.33 5.94
N GLY A 36 0.30 16.69 4.69
CA GLY A 36 1.29 17.71 4.39
C GLY A 36 0.98 19.08 4.99
N ILE A 37 -0.31 19.48 5.05
CA ILE A 37 -0.73 20.72 5.71
C ILE A 37 -0.53 20.65 7.23
N PHE A 38 -0.88 19.52 7.87
CA PHE A 38 -0.65 19.35 9.31
C PHE A 38 0.85 19.37 9.63
N VAL A 39 1.67 18.61 8.91
CA VAL A 39 3.12 18.60 9.10
C VAL A 39 3.71 19.99 8.89
N GLY A 40 3.41 20.66 7.76
CA GLY A 40 3.98 21.98 7.47
C GLY A 40 3.53 23.07 8.43
N LYS A 41 2.27 23.07 8.86
CA LYS A 41 1.71 24.11 9.73
C LYS A 41 2.13 23.96 11.20
N TYR A 42 2.18 22.73 11.71
CA TYR A 42 2.41 22.47 13.14
C TYR A 42 3.83 22.01 13.47
N LEU A 43 4.53 21.36 12.53
CA LEU A 43 5.88 20.85 12.74
C LEU A 43 6.97 21.64 11.98
N GLY A 44 6.57 22.45 10.99
CA GLY A 44 7.48 23.35 10.28
C GLY A 44 8.11 22.77 9.01
N SER A 45 8.99 23.56 8.38
CA SER A 45 9.64 23.25 7.09
C SER A 45 10.57 22.05 7.16
N ASP A 46 11.29 21.88 8.26
CA ASP A 46 12.29 20.80 8.42
C ASP A 46 11.61 19.43 8.51
N ALA A 47 10.43 19.38 9.14
CA ALA A 47 9.62 18.17 9.15
C ALA A 47 9.08 17.82 7.75
N LEU A 48 8.66 18.82 6.95
CA LEU A 48 8.30 18.60 5.55
C LEU A 48 9.47 18.10 4.72
N ALA A 49 10.65 18.67 4.91
CA ALA A 49 11.87 18.22 4.24
C ALA A 49 12.22 16.78 4.61
N ALA A 50 12.14 16.41 5.90
CA ALA A 50 12.35 15.06 6.36
C ALA A 50 11.35 14.07 5.72
N LEU A 51 10.07 14.44 5.66
CA LEU A 51 9.03 13.62 5.00
C LEU A 51 9.33 13.44 3.50
N ALA A 52 9.66 14.52 2.80
CA ALA A 52 10.00 14.47 1.37
C ALA A 52 11.21 13.57 1.07
N LEU A 53 12.18 13.51 1.98
CA LEU A 53 13.36 12.65 1.85
C LEU A 53 13.04 11.17 1.98
N ILE A 54 12.11 10.77 2.87
CA ILE A 54 11.82 9.36 3.13
C ILE A 54 10.82 8.75 2.15
N ILE A 55 9.89 9.54 1.58
CA ILE A 55 8.85 9.06 0.66
C ILE A 55 9.42 8.17 -0.47
N PRO A 56 10.50 8.54 -1.19
CA PRO A 56 11.03 7.69 -2.24
C PRO A 56 11.52 6.33 -1.75
N PHE A 57 12.12 6.27 -0.56
CA PHE A 57 12.58 5.00 0.03
C PHE A 57 11.41 4.11 0.40
N ILE A 58 10.36 4.68 1.00
CA ILE A 58 9.13 3.95 1.31
C ILE A 58 8.48 3.41 0.03
N MET A 59 8.38 4.20 -1.04
CA MET A 59 7.83 3.76 -2.32
C MET A 59 8.66 2.63 -2.97
N MET A 60 9.99 2.68 -2.88
CA MET A 60 10.84 1.58 -3.34
C MET A 60 10.58 0.28 -2.57
N SER A 61 10.34 0.39 -1.28
CA SER A 61 10.04 -0.76 -0.42
C SER A 61 8.72 -1.43 -0.80
N PHE A 62 7.70 -0.64 -1.13
CA PHE A 62 6.42 -1.18 -1.60
C PHE A 62 6.52 -1.87 -2.97
N ALA A 63 7.48 -1.53 -3.82
CA ALA A 63 7.56 -2.00 -5.20
C ALA A 63 7.54 -3.54 -5.33
N LEU A 64 8.25 -4.26 -4.45
CA LEU A 64 8.27 -5.74 -4.47
C LEU A 64 6.94 -6.36 -4.02
N ALA A 65 6.31 -5.79 -3.00
CA ALA A 65 5.02 -6.27 -2.52
C ALA A 65 3.92 -6.01 -3.56
N ASP A 66 3.92 -4.83 -4.18
CA ASP A 66 2.98 -4.46 -5.25
C ASP A 66 3.16 -5.35 -6.48
N MET A 67 4.40 -5.65 -6.87
CA MET A 67 4.67 -6.59 -7.95
C MET A 67 3.98 -7.93 -7.73
N ILE A 68 4.05 -8.47 -6.51
CA ILE A 68 3.43 -9.74 -6.19
C ILE A 68 1.91 -9.60 -6.07
N ALA A 69 1.42 -8.53 -5.45
CA ALA A 69 -0.01 -8.28 -5.28
C ALA A 69 -0.72 -8.17 -6.63
N ILE A 70 -0.23 -7.32 -7.52
CA ILE A 70 -0.82 -7.09 -8.86
C ILE A 70 -0.59 -8.29 -9.77
N GLY A 71 0.63 -8.84 -9.79
CA GLY A 71 0.92 -10.01 -10.61
C GLY A 71 0.09 -11.24 -10.23
N SER A 72 -0.12 -11.47 -8.93
CA SER A 72 -0.99 -12.55 -8.46
C SER A 72 -2.48 -12.26 -8.72
N ALA A 73 -2.92 -10.99 -8.62
CA ALA A 73 -4.28 -10.60 -8.97
C ALA A 73 -4.62 -10.95 -10.42
N VAL A 74 -3.68 -10.75 -11.35
CA VAL A 74 -3.84 -11.16 -12.76
C VAL A 74 -3.98 -12.68 -12.87
N GLN A 75 -3.09 -13.45 -12.25
CA GLN A 75 -3.15 -14.91 -12.28
C GLN A 75 -4.44 -15.46 -11.63
N ILE A 76 -4.85 -14.89 -10.51
CA ILE A 76 -6.10 -15.24 -9.83
C ILE A 76 -7.30 -14.98 -10.75
N SER A 77 -7.37 -13.80 -11.36
CA SER A 77 -8.45 -13.42 -12.27
C SER A 77 -8.55 -14.35 -13.46
N MET A 78 -7.42 -14.74 -14.07
CA MET A 78 -7.38 -15.71 -15.17
C MET A 78 -7.92 -17.07 -14.74
N HIS A 79 -7.50 -17.58 -13.59
CA HIS A 79 -7.96 -18.89 -13.10
C HIS A 79 -9.42 -18.89 -12.67
N LEU A 80 -9.92 -17.78 -12.11
CA LEU A 80 -11.35 -17.58 -11.85
C LEU A 80 -12.16 -17.58 -13.15
N GLY A 81 -11.66 -16.88 -14.19
CA GLY A 81 -12.28 -16.84 -15.51
C GLY A 81 -12.37 -18.24 -16.17
N LEU A 82 -11.37 -19.08 -15.97
CA LEU A 82 -11.34 -20.48 -16.43
C LEU A 82 -12.15 -21.44 -15.54
N GLY A 83 -12.85 -20.96 -14.52
CA GLY A 83 -13.61 -21.79 -13.58
C GLY A 83 -12.76 -22.55 -12.55
N LYS A 84 -11.44 -22.39 -12.53
CA LYS A 84 -10.50 -23.09 -11.64
C LYS A 84 -10.42 -22.44 -10.26
N LYS A 85 -11.56 -22.30 -9.57
CA LYS A 85 -11.70 -21.61 -8.28
C LYS A 85 -10.74 -22.12 -7.19
N ASN A 86 -10.55 -23.42 -7.10
CA ASN A 86 -9.64 -24.01 -6.09
C ASN A 86 -8.19 -23.59 -6.30
N LEU A 87 -7.74 -23.51 -7.56
CA LEU A 87 -6.39 -23.05 -7.86
C LEU A 87 -6.24 -21.54 -7.59
N ALA A 88 -7.24 -20.74 -7.96
CA ALA A 88 -7.28 -19.32 -7.65
C ALA A 88 -7.16 -19.04 -6.14
N ARG A 89 -7.88 -19.79 -5.29
CA ARG A 89 -7.80 -19.70 -3.83
C ARG A 89 -6.42 -20.05 -3.29
N LYS A 90 -5.80 -21.09 -3.84
CA LYS A 90 -4.45 -21.50 -3.46
C LYS A 90 -3.41 -20.44 -3.83
N ILE A 91 -3.51 -19.87 -5.04
CA ILE A 91 -2.65 -18.75 -5.46
C ILE A 91 -2.84 -17.56 -4.53
N PHE A 92 -4.08 -17.18 -4.22
CA PHE A 92 -4.39 -16.09 -3.29
C PHE A 92 -3.71 -16.29 -1.93
N SER A 93 -3.93 -17.45 -1.28
CA SER A 93 -3.35 -17.75 0.04
C SER A 93 -1.83 -17.77 0.01
N SER A 94 -1.23 -18.36 -1.04
CA SER A 94 0.23 -18.38 -1.19
C SER A 94 0.81 -16.99 -1.43
N SER A 95 0.14 -16.15 -2.24
CA SER A 95 0.61 -14.79 -2.51
C SER A 95 0.51 -13.91 -1.27
N MET A 96 -0.55 -14.03 -0.47
CA MET A 96 -0.67 -13.33 0.82
C MET A 96 0.48 -13.69 1.76
N LEU A 97 0.83 -14.99 1.87
CA LEU A 97 1.97 -15.42 2.69
C LEU A 97 3.31 -14.90 2.15
N ILE A 98 3.52 -14.94 0.84
CA ILE A 98 4.74 -14.43 0.21
C ILE A 98 4.88 -12.91 0.45
N ILE A 99 3.80 -12.15 0.27
CA ILE A 99 3.79 -10.71 0.55
C ILE A 99 4.14 -10.46 2.02
N PHE A 100 3.55 -11.21 2.95
CA PHE A 100 3.85 -11.09 4.37
C PHE A 100 5.33 -11.35 4.69
N ILE A 101 5.91 -12.44 4.14
CA ILE A 101 7.33 -12.78 4.35
C ILE A 101 8.24 -11.70 3.75
N ILE A 102 7.96 -11.26 2.52
CA ILE A 102 8.76 -10.22 1.85
C ILE A 102 8.65 -8.89 2.60
N SER A 103 7.47 -8.51 3.06
CA SER A 103 7.29 -7.27 3.81
C SER A 103 7.97 -7.30 5.19
N CYS A 104 8.00 -8.46 5.86
CA CYS A 104 8.83 -8.62 7.06
C CYS A 104 10.33 -8.44 6.75
N PHE A 105 10.80 -9.05 5.65
CA PHE A 105 12.18 -8.91 5.21
C PHE A 105 12.53 -7.45 4.84
N ILE A 106 11.65 -6.78 4.11
CA ILE A 106 11.81 -5.36 3.76
C ILE A 106 11.81 -4.50 5.02
N GLY A 107 10.89 -4.70 5.96
CA GLY A 107 10.87 -3.96 7.23
C GLY A 107 12.17 -4.13 8.02
N ILE A 108 12.75 -5.34 8.06
CA ILE A 108 14.06 -5.58 8.67
C ILE A 108 15.15 -4.81 7.91
N LEU A 109 15.15 -4.83 6.60
CA LEU A 109 16.12 -4.07 5.80
C LEU A 109 15.98 -2.56 6.02
N GLU A 110 14.77 -2.01 6.05
CA GLU A 110 14.51 -0.60 6.33
C GLU A 110 15.00 -0.21 7.73
N TYR A 111 14.77 -1.07 8.72
CA TYR A 111 15.22 -0.82 10.08
C TYR A 111 16.75 -0.67 10.18
N PHE A 112 17.51 -1.54 9.50
CA PHE A 112 18.97 -1.52 9.58
C PHE A 112 19.63 -0.61 8.55
N LEU A 113 19.16 -0.59 7.31
CA LEU A 113 19.77 0.18 6.22
C LEU A 113 19.23 1.60 6.12
N GLY A 114 17.97 1.83 6.54
CA GLY A 114 17.35 3.14 6.49
C GLY A 114 18.17 4.24 7.17
N PRO A 115 18.58 4.08 8.43
CA PRO A 115 19.43 5.06 9.11
C PRO A 115 20.75 5.33 8.37
N VAL A 116 21.39 4.29 7.84
CA VAL A 116 22.64 4.42 7.09
C VAL A 116 22.45 5.24 5.81
N LEU A 117 21.36 4.97 5.07
CA LEU A 117 21.04 5.73 3.86
C LEU A 117 20.75 7.20 4.16
N ILE A 118 20.02 7.48 5.26
CA ILE A 118 19.71 8.85 5.69
C ILE A 118 21.00 9.57 6.14
N ASP A 119 21.93 8.89 6.80
CA ASP A 119 23.20 9.49 7.21
C ASP A 119 24.08 9.91 6.04
N CYS A 120 23.96 9.24 4.89
CA CYS A 120 24.68 9.60 3.66
C CYS A 120 24.13 10.87 2.99
N LEU A 121 22.94 11.36 3.40
CA LEU A 121 22.36 12.58 2.84
C LEU A 121 23.02 13.82 3.46
N ASN A 122 23.20 14.86 2.64
CA ASN A 122 23.87 16.10 3.08
C ASN A 122 22.85 17.13 3.60
N VAL A 123 22.13 16.76 4.68
CA VAL A 123 21.10 17.57 5.33
C VAL A 123 21.42 17.75 6.82
N SER A 124 20.72 18.65 7.50
CA SER A 124 20.93 18.91 8.94
C SER A 124 20.66 17.69 9.80
N ASP A 125 21.33 17.59 10.95
CA ASP A 125 21.16 16.45 11.87
C ASP A 125 19.74 16.37 12.44
N GLU A 126 19.05 17.48 12.54
CA GLU A 126 17.66 17.56 12.97
C GLU A 126 16.74 16.87 11.96
N ILE A 127 16.87 17.19 10.66
CA ILE A 127 16.11 16.53 9.57
C ILE A 127 16.43 15.03 9.52
N LYS A 128 17.71 14.64 9.68
CA LYS A 128 18.10 13.21 9.74
C LYS A 128 17.42 12.48 10.88
N THR A 129 17.35 13.07 12.05
CA THR A 129 16.74 12.47 13.23
C THR A 129 15.25 12.23 12.99
N MET A 130 14.52 13.26 12.54
CA MET A 130 13.10 13.15 12.20
C MET A 130 12.83 12.09 11.10
N ALA A 131 13.67 12.06 10.06
CA ALA A 131 13.56 11.08 8.97
C ALA A 131 13.76 9.64 9.48
N LYS A 132 14.75 9.39 10.35
CA LYS A 132 15.00 8.08 10.95
C LYS A 132 13.86 7.60 11.83
N GLU A 133 13.27 8.48 12.63
CA GLU A 133 12.11 8.15 13.47
C GLU A 133 10.92 7.72 12.63
N CYS A 134 10.62 8.44 11.54
CA CYS A 134 9.56 8.07 10.62
C CYS A 134 9.83 6.74 9.93
N MET A 135 11.05 6.53 9.43
CA MET A 135 11.44 5.30 8.75
C MET A 135 11.34 4.09 9.67
N PHE A 136 11.66 4.24 10.95
CA PHE A 136 11.47 3.21 11.96
C PHE A 136 10.00 2.77 12.07
N VAL A 137 9.06 3.72 12.05
CA VAL A 137 7.62 3.42 12.08
C VAL A 137 7.20 2.63 10.84
N PHE A 138 7.58 3.10 9.64
CA PHE A 138 7.24 2.39 8.40
C PHE A 138 7.85 0.99 8.36
N ALA A 139 9.08 0.81 8.82
CA ALA A 139 9.75 -0.49 8.92
C ALA A 139 8.97 -1.47 9.82
N LEU A 140 8.51 -0.99 11.00
CA LEU A 140 7.76 -1.81 11.95
C LEU A 140 6.40 -2.23 11.40
N PHE A 141 5.71 -1.33 10.70
CA PHE A 141 4.38 -1.57 10.16
C PHE A 141 4.38 -2.14 8.73
N ALA A 142 5.52 -2.30 8.07
CA ALA A 142 5.64 -2.77 6.70
C ALA A 142 4.81 -4.03 6.38
N PRO A 143 4.78 -5.10 7.20
CA PRO A 143 3.97 -6.28 6.92
C PRO A 143 2.48 -5.99 6.83
N PHE A 144 1.98 -5.12 7.68
CA PHE A 144 0.55 -4.79 7.74
C PHE A 144 0.14 -3.83 6.64
N THR A 145 0.95 -2.82 6.37
CA THR A 145 0.68 -1.82 5.33
C THR A 145 0.69 -2.44 3.94
N MET A 146 1.69 -3.25 3.62
CA MET A 146 1.79 -3.94 2.33
C MET A 146 0.67 -4.96 2.12
N LEU A 147 0.25 -5.68 3.18
CA LEU A 147 -0.91 -6.57 3.10
C LEU A 147 -2.21 -5.79 2.83
N SER A 148 -2.37 -4.60 3.39
CA SER A 148 -3.56 -3.76 3.14
C SER A 148 -3.68 -3.37 1.67
N PHE A 149 -2.58 -3.00 1.01
CA PHE A 149 -2.55 -2.73 -0.43
C PHE A 149 -2.89 -3.99 -1.25
N ALA A 150 -2.37 -5.14 -0.88
CA ALA A 150 -2.69 -6.40 -1.56
C ALA A 150 -4.18 -6.73 -1.44
N LEU A 151 -4.78 -6.57 -0.25
CA LEU A 151 -6.20 -6.81 0.00
C LEU A 151 -7.09 -5.90 -0.85
N ASP A 152 -6.72 -4.63 -1.02
CA ASP A 152 -7.42 -3.70 -1.89
C ASP A 152 -7.48 -4.23 -3.34
N ASN A 153 -6.37 -4.67 -3.89
CA ASN A 153 -6.30 -5.27 -5.22
C ASN A 153 -7.16 -6.55 -5.32
N TYR A 154 -7.13 -7.42 -4.32
CA TYR A 154 -7.91 -8.65 -4.31
C TYR A 154 -9.42 -8.40 -4.16
N LEU A 155 -9.85 -7.37 -3.44
CA LEU A 155 -11.24 -6.95 -3.38
C LEU A 155 -11.75 -6.51 -4.76
N ARG A 156 -10.96 -5.75 -5.49
CA ARG A 156 -11.30 -5.27 -6.84
C ARG A 156 -11.52 -6.41 -7.82
N ILE A 157 -10.64 -7.41 -7.85
CA ILE A 157 -10.80 -8.58 -8.74
C ILE A 157 -11.96 -9.50 -8.34
N CYS A 158 -12.39 -9.48 -7.07
CA CYS A 158 -13.61 -10.13 -6.62
C CYS A 158 -14.89 -9.37 -7.01
N GLY A 159 -14.78 -8.24 -7.72
CA GLY A 159 -15.93 -7.39 -8.07
C GLY A 159 -16.46 -6.57 -6.90
N LYS A 160 -15.71 -6.45 -5.81
CA LYS A 160 -16.04 -5.67 -4.61
C LYS A 160 -15.42 -4.26 -4.64
N THR A 161 -15.47 -3.61 -5.81
CA THR A 161 -14.86 -2.27 -6.01
C THR A 161 -15.42 -1.20 -5.08
N ALA A 162 -16.74 -1.23 -4.81
CA ALA A 162 -17.35 -0.31 -3.84
C ALA A 162 -16.86 -0.57 -2.40
N TYR A 163 -16.58 -1.84 -2.04
CA TYR A 163 -16.04 -2.18 -0.72
C TYR A 163 -14.58 -1.72 -0.60
N SER A 164 -13.77 -1.90 -1.65
CA SER A 164 -12.41 -1.35 -1.76
C SER A 164 -12.42 0.18 -1.61
N MET A 165 -13.37 0.88 -2.26
CA MET A 165 -13.54 2.32 -2.08
C MET A 165 -13.81 2.69 -0.62
N VAL A 166 -14.75 2.01 0.05
CA VAL A 166 -15.06 2.27 1.48
C VAL A 166 -13.82 2.02 2.35
N MET A 167 -13.05 0.96 2.08
CA MET A 167 -11.78 0.68 2.75
C MET A 167 -10.81 1.87 2.62
N ASN A 168 -10.63 2.41 1.42
CA ASN A 168 -9.74 3.54 1.17
C ASN A 168 -10.25 4.84 1.83
N VAL A 169 -11.57 5.05 1.88
CA VAL A 169 -12.18 6.16 2.62
C VAL A 169 -11.93 6.03 4.12
N ILE A 170 -12.03 4.83 4.69
CA ILE A 170 -11.71 4.57 6.11
C ILE A 170 -10.23 4.88 6.38
N ILE A 171 -9.32 4.43 5.51
CA ILE A 171 -7.88 4.75 5.63
C ILE A 171 -7.69 6.26 5.68
N ALA A 172 -8.23 6.98 4.69
CA ALA A 172 -8.06 8.42 4.58
C ALA A 172 -8.62 9.18 5.78
N LEU A 173 -9.84 8.87 6.20
CA LEU A 173 -10.47 9.53 7.34
C LEU A 173 -9.75 9.19 8.66
N SER A 174 -9.35 7.94 8.85
CA SER A 174 -8.59 7.53 10.05
C SER A 174 -7.26 8.25 10.12
N ASN A 175 -6.53 8.37 9.01
CA ASN A 175 -5.29 9.11 8.96
C ASN A 175 -5.50 10.59 9.38
N ILE A 176 -6.44 11.31 8.75
CA ILE A 176 -6.73 12.72 9.07
C ILE A 176 -7.09 12.90 10.55
N VAL A 177 -7.92 12.02 11.11
CA VAL A 177 -8.32 12.10 12.53
C VAL A 177 -7.13 11.83 13.44
N LEU A 178 -6.30 10.83 13.12
CA LEU A 178 -5.13 10.50 13.91
C LEU A 178 -4.04 11.57 13.82
N ASP A 179 -3.83 12.18 12.64
CA ASP A 179 -2.93 13.33 12.50
C ASP A 179 -3.37 14.50 13.35
N TYR A 180 -4.66 14.84 13.35
CA TYR A 180 -5.17 15.89 14.23
C TYR A 180 -4.89 15.57 15.70
N ILE A 181 -5.21 14.36 16.15
CA ILE A 181 -5.01 13.96 17.55
C ILE A 181 -3.51 13.94 17.90
N PHE A 182 -2.67 13.34 17.08
CA PHE A 182 -1.25 13.11 17.43
C PHE A 182 -0.41 14.38 17.25
N ILE A 183 -0.64 15.14 16.17
CA ILE A 183 0.16 16.32 15.86
C ILE A 183 -0.37 17.54 16.60
N VAL A 184 -1.71 17.76 16.59
CA VAL A 184 -2.28 19.01 17.09
C VAL A 184 -2.58 18.95 18.60
N GLU A 185 -3.24 17.87 19.04
CA GLU A 185 -3.66 17.76 20.45
C GLU A 185 -2.53 17.25 21.36
N LEU A 186 -1.76 16.25 20.90
CA LEU A 186 -0.70 15.63 21.71
C LEU A 186 0.68 16.24 21.46
N GLY A 187 0.87 16.99 20.37
CA GLY A 187 2.14 17.63 20.05
C GLY A 187 3.28 16.63 19.79
N TRP A 188 2.97 15.42 19.36
CA TRP A 188 3.98 14.40 19.02
C TRP A 188 4.65 14.75 17.69
N GLY A 189 5.92 14.86 17.57
CA GLY A 189 6.64 15.28 16.36
C GLY A 189 6.30 14.50 15.07
N LEU A 190 7.16 14.55 14.07
CA LEU A 190 6.95 13.95 12.75
C LEU A 190 6.73 12.42 12.78
N PHE A 191 7.32 11.71 13.74
CA PHE A 191 7.06 10.32 14.06
C PHE A 191 5.56 10.00 14.10
N SER A 192 4.75 10.91 14.64
CA SER A 192 3.31 10.68 14.81
C SER A 192 2.51 10.74 13.51
N ALA A 193 2.94 11.53 12.51
CA ALA A 193 2.36 11.51 11.17
C ALA A 193 2.58 10.14 10.50
N ALA A 194 3.81 9.60 10.57
CA ALA A 194 4.08 8.26 10.08
C ALA A 194 3.24 7.19 10.80
N LEU A 195 3.07 7.33 12.13
CA LEU A 195 2.25 6.42 12.92
C LEU A 195 0.76 6.50 12.54
N ALA A 196 0.22 7.70 12.34
CA ALA A 196 -1.17 7.91 11.90
C ALA A 196 -1.43 7.25 10.54
N THR A 197 -0.50 7.43 9.59
CA THR A 197 -0.58 6.79 8.27
C THR A 197 -0.57 5.26 8.39
N CYS A 198 0.37 4.69 9.14
CA CYS A 198 0.46 3.25 9.34
C CYS A 198 -0.77 2.67 10.04
N LEU A 199 -1.27 3.32 11.09
CA LEU A 199 -2.49 2.88 11.79
C LEU A 199 -3.72 2.98 10.90
N GLY A 200 -3.86 4.02 10.08
CA GLY A 200 -4.92 4.13 9.09
C GLY A 200 -4.91 2.95 8.11
N LEU A 201 -3.73 2.59 7.59
CA LEU A 201 -3.56 1.44 6.70
C LEU A 201 -3.86 0.11 7.41
N VAL A 202 -3.48 -0.06 8.67
CA VAL A 202 -3.81 -1.26 9.47
C VAL A 202 -5.32 -1.37 9.66
N LEU A 203 -6.00 -0.29 10.03
CA LEU A 203 -7.47 -0.28 10.17
C LEU A 203 -8.15 -0.62 8.84
N GLY A 204 -7.69 -0.05 7.73
CA GLY A 204 -8.15 -0.42 6.40
C GLY A 204 -7.92 -1.89 6.09
N GLY A 205 -6.75 -2.42 6.41
CA GLY A 205 -6.41 -3.84 6.22
C GLY A 205 -7.30 -4.79 7.03
N ILE A 206 -7.57 -4.45 8.29
CA ILE A 206 -8.52 -5.20 9.13
C ILE A 206 -9.92 -5.19 8.50
N PHE A 207 -10.38 -4.03 8.03
CA PHE A 207 -11.64 -3.93 7.31
C PHE A 207 -11.60 -4.70 5.99
N GLY A 208 -10.49 -4.63 5.24
CA GLY A 208 -10.29 -5.29 3.95
C GLY A 208 -10.27 -6.81 4.00
N ILE A 209 -9.77 -7.41 5.09
CA ILE A 209 -9.71 -8.87 5.23
C ILE A 209 -11.06 -9.48 5.59
N PHE A 210 -11.96 -8.72 6.20
CA PHE A 210 -13.26 -9.19 6.70
C PHE A 210 -14.09 -9.94 5.64
N PRO A 211 -14.25 -9.47 4.37
CA PRO A 211 -15.00 -10.18 3.35
C PRO A 211 -14.41 -11.54 2.98
N PHE A 212 -13.09 -11.71 3.06
CA PHE A 212 -12.41 -12.97 2.74
C PHE A 212 -12.59 -14.03 3.84
N LEU A 213 -12.82 -13.60 5.08
CA LEU A 213 -13.05 -14.50 6.23
C LEU A 213 -14.52 -14.84 6.41
N PHE A 214 -15.41 -13.85 6.30
CA PHE A 214 -16.80 -13.99 6.74
C PHE A 214 -17.84 -13.95 5.62
N GLN A 215 -17.49 -13.42 4.43
CA GLN A 215 -18.39 -13.40 3.30
C GLN A 215 -18.16 -14.58 2.35
N ASN A 216 -19.19 -14.96 1.58
CA ASN A 216 -19.10 -16.00 0.57
C ASN A 216 -18.42 -15.46 -0.72
N LEU A 217 -17.17 -14.99 -0.61
CA LEU A 217 -16.38 -14.62 -1.77
C LEU A 217 -15.87 -15.86 -2.51
N GLU A 218 -15.56 -15.67 -3.79
CA GLU A 218 -14.93 -16.73 -4.59
C GLU A 218 -13.51 -17.03 -4.09
N LEU A 219 -12.79 -16.02 -3.58
CA LEU A 219 -11.52 -16.17 -2.90
C LEU A 219 -11.75 -16.39 -1.40
N LYS A 220 -11.15 -17.43 -0.88
CA LYS A 220 -11.10 -17.78 0.54
C LYS A 220 -9.71 -18.28 0.86
N ILE A 221 -9.30 -18.13 2.11
CA ILE A 221 -8.06 -18.74 2.60
C ILE A 221 -8.15 -20.26 2.40
N SER A 222 -7.12 -20.83 1.80
CA SER A 222 -7.04 -22.22 1.40
C SER A 222 -5.65 -22.77 1.64
N SER A 223 -5.42 -24.06 1.35
CA SER A 223 -4.09 -24.65 1.39
C SER A 223 -3.12 -23.92 0.44
N LEU A 224 -1.90 -23.80 0.86
CA LEU A 224 -0.82 -23.18 0.09
C LEU A 224 -0.47 -24.06 -1.12
N TYR A 225 -0.33 -23.42 -2.26
CA TYR A 225 0.17 -24.08 -3.46
C TYR A 225 0.71 -23.02 -4.43
N MET A 226 1.98 -23.12 -4.72
CA MET A 226 2.63 -22.28 -5.71
C MET A 226 3.65 -23.15 -6.46
N ASN A 227 3.53 -23.24 -7.78
CA ASN A 227 4.56 -23.84 -8.60
C ASN A 227 5.43 -22.75 -9.25
N LEU A 228 6.63 -23.14 -9.67
CA LEU A 228 7.60 -22.21 -10.25
C LEU A 228 7.05 -21.45 -11.48
N LYS A 229 6.22 -22.12 -12.30
CA LYS A 229 5.61 -21.50 -13.48
C LYS A 229 4.63 -20.39 -13.09
N ILE A 230 3.75 -20.65 -12.12
CA ILE A 230 2.80 -19.64 -11.61
C ILE A 230 3.58 -18.48 -10.99
N PHE A 231 4.60 -18.77 -10.18
CA PHE A 231 5.42 -17.74 -9.56
C PHE A 231 6.13 -16.86 -10.59
N LYS A 232 6.76 -17.44 -11.62
CA LYS A 232 7.35 -16.67 -12.73
C LYS A 232 6.32 -15.79 -13.44
N ASN A 233 5.11 -16.31 -13.67
CA ASN A 233 4.03 -15.53 -14.29
C ASN A 233 3.58 -14.38 -13.40
N ILE A 234 3.55 -14.55 -12.06
CA ILE A 234 3.26 -13.48 -11.11
C ILE A 234 4.31 -12.37 -11.23
N LEU A 235 5.59 -12.72 -11.18
CA LEU A 235 6.67 -11.74 -11.32
C LEU A 235 6.61 -11.02 -12.67
N TYR A 236 6.37 -11.74 -13.76
CA TYR A 236 6.24 -11.17 -15.10
C TYR A 236 5.07 -10.20 -15.21
N ASN A 237 3.87 -10.59 -14.73
CA ASN A 237 2.69 -9.74 -14.79
C ASN A 237 2.77 -8.51 -13.87
N GLY A 238 3.49 -8.60 -12.77
CA GLY A 238 3.68 -7.50 -11.84
C GLY A 238 4.90 -6.62 -12.12
N SER A 239 5.76 -7.01 -13.08
CA SER A 239 7.01 -6.29 -13.36
C SER A 239 6.79 -4.84 -13.80
N SER A 240 5.71 -4.54 -14.50
CA SER A 240 5.37 -3.17 -14.90
C SER A 240 5.16 -2.26 -13.70
N GLU A 241 4.49 -2.76 -12.64
CA GLU A 241 4.28 -2.01 -11.40
C GLU A 241 5.59 -1.80 -10.64
N PHE A 242 6.39 -2.85 -10.55
CA PHE A 242 7.71 -2.77 -9.93
C PHE A 242 8.58 -1.69 -10.59
N PHE A 243 8.71 -1.70 -11.91
CA PHE A 243 9.49 -0.69 -12.62
C PHE A 243 8.86 0.70 -12.55
N GLY A 244 7.53 0.79 -12.51
CA GLY A 244 6.81 2.05 -12.31
C GLY A 244 7.14 2.70 -10.96
N ASN A 245 7.04 1.93 -9.87
CA ASN A 245 7.34 2.39 -8.52
C ASN A 245 8.82 2.77 -8.37
N ILE A 246 9.75 1.97 -8.90
CA ILE A 246 11.18 2.30 -8.88
C ILE A 246 11.48 3.56 -9.69
N SER A 247 10.93 3.70 -10.89
CA SER A 247 11.13 4.88 -11.72
C SER A 247 10.61 6.14 -11.04
N GLY A 248 9.42 6.08 -10.43
CA GLY A 248 8.86 7.18 -9.64
C GLY A 248 9.72 7.56 -8.44
N SER A 249 10.23 6.56 -7.72
CA SER A 249 11.11 6.78 -6.57
C SER A 249 12.44 7.39 -6.99
N LEU A 250 13.07 6.90 -8.04
CA LEU A 250 14.31 7.46 -8.58
C LEU A 250 14.10 8.91 -9.04
N TYR A 251 13.01 9.20 -9.75
CA TYR A 251 12.66 10.57 -10.13
C TYR A 251 12.55 11.48 -8.90
N SER A 252 11.88 11.03 -7.85
CA SER A 252 11.73 11.80 -6.60
C SER A 252 13.07 12.03 -5.90
N ILE A 253 13.96 11.03 -5.87
CA ILE A 253 15.32 11.17 -5.31
C ILE A 253 16.10 12.22 -6.09
N PHE A 254 16.10 12.14 -7.43
CA PHE A 254 16.79 13.13 -8.27
C PHE A 254 16.19 14.53 -8.11
N ALA A 255 14.87 14.66 -8.05
CA ALA A 255 14.20 15.94 -7.82
C ALA A 255 14.61 16.55 -6.47
N ASN A 256 14.61 15.75 -5.40
CA ASN A 256 15.07 16.19 -4.07
C ASN A 256 16.55 16.61 -4.09
N PHE A 257 17.41 15.88 -4.82
CA PHE A 257 18.84 16.20 -4.90
C PHE A 257 19.12 17.50 -5.68
N VAL A 258 18.25 17.88 -6.61
CA VAL A 258 18.38 19.14 -7.38
C VAL A 258 17.81 20.34 -6.60
N LEU A 259 16.82 20.10 -5.72
CA LEU A 259 16.14 21.14 -4.97
C LEU A 259 16.80 21.44 -3.61
N LEU A 260 17.62 20.55 -3.09
CA LEU A 260 18.44 20.68 -1.89
C LEU A 260 19.86 21.15 -2.21
#